data_d9cbfe9ceab4c8eb7493cf4c9b74b049
#
_entry.id   d9cbfe9ceab4c8eb7493cf4c9b74b049
#
_cell.length_a   1.000
_cell.length_b   1.000
_cell.length_c   1.000
_cell.angle_alpha   90.00
_cell.angle_beta   90.00
_cell.angle_gamma   90.00
#
_symmetry.space_group_name_H-M   'P 1'
#
loop_
_entity.id
_entity.type
_entity.pdbx_description
1 polymer ?
#
loop_
_entity_poly.entity_id
_entity_poly.type
_entity_poly.pdbx_seq_one_letter_code
_entity_poly.pdbx_strand_id
1 'polypeptide(L)'
;MNSELRVGLDEGIHLVQRSHGYAIAEFALVIPALLIVVAMSVSLVGLTVTQIQLESAAALGARIVGRGDPIPDSFRNSLPDGTEIIIEPDVEAEVVNFTLETTKNIGLILVPYQIDLTANARARLEPVFEEFG
;
A
#
# COMPACT_ATOMS: atom_id res chain seq x y z
N MET A 1 -24.96 -42.78 51.67
CA MET A 1 -24.15 -43.12 50.52
C MET A 1 -24.51 -42.41 49.23
N ASN A 2 -25.72 -41.88 49.11
CA ASN A 2 -26.18 -41.17 47.90
C ASN A 2 -25.92 -39.65 47.87
N SER A 3 -25.52 -39.02 48.97
CA SER A 3 -25.30 -37.58 49.05
C SER A 3 -23.91 -37.14 48.55
N GLU A 4 -22.89 -37.95 48.77
CA GLU A 4 -21.53 -37.60 48.37
C GLU A 4 -21.29 -37.71 46.83
N LEU A 5 -21.95 -38.69 46.19
CA LEU A 5 -21.94 -38.84 44.73
C LEU A 5 -22.60 -37.68 43.98
N ARG A 6 -23.63 -37.06 44.57
CA ARG A 6 -24.31 -35.89 43.98
C ARG A 6 -23.49 -34.62 44.06
N VAL A 7 -22.75 -34.41 45.15
CA VAL A 7 -21.88 -33.24 45.33
C VAL A 7 -20.73 -33.25 44.31
N GLY A 8 -20.10 -34.42 44.09
CA GLY A 8 -19.03 -34.54 43.13
C GLY A 8 -19.42 -34.34 41.67
N LEU A 9 -20.66 -34.69 41.29
CA LEU A 9 -21.17 -34.49 39.94
C LEU A 9 -21.55 -33.01 39.69
N ASP A 10 -22.03 -32.34 40.71
CA ASP A 10 -22.42 -30.90 40.58
C ASP A 10 -21.18 -30.00 40.45
N GLU A 11 -20.11 -30.26 41.20
CA GLU A 11 -18.83 -29.56 41.06
C GLU A 11 -18.17 -29.79 39.69
N GLY A 12 -18.23 -31.01 39.18
CA GLY A 12 -17.70 -31.33 37.84
C GLY A 12 -18.41 -30.62 36.72
N ILE A 13 -19.73 -30.47 36.79
CA ILE A 13 -20.54 -29.76 35.78
C ILE A 13 -20.25 -28.26 35.81
N HIS A 14 -20.08 -27.66 36.98
CA HIS A 14 -19.71 -26.22 37.07
C HIS A 14 -18.34 -25.90 36.55
N LEU A 15 -17.37 -26.78 36.70
CA LEU A 15 -16.00 -26.59 36.17
C LEU A 15 -15.96 -26.70 34.64
N VAL A 16 -16.70 -27.63 34.05
CA VAL A 16 -16.82 -27.80 32.61
C VAL A 16 -17.55 -26.60 31.98
N GLN A 17 -18.59 -26.07 32.61
CA GLN A 17 -19.31 -24.91 32.11
C GLN A 17 -18.47 -23.63 32.15
N ARG A 18 -17.59 -23.46 33.14
CA ARG A 18 -16.66 -22.31 33.23
C ARG A 18 -15.61 -22.34 32.15
N SER A 19 -15.08 -23.53 31.80
CA SER A 19 -14.06 -23.68 30.77
C SER A 19 -14.59 -23.38 29.36
N HIS A 20 -15.85 -23.71 29.04
CA HIS A 20 -16.47 -23.38 27.76
C HIS A 20 -16.71 -21.87 27.59
N GLY A 21 -17.14 -21.18 28.66
CA GLY A 21 -17.31 -19.72 28.61
C GLY A 21 -16.02 -18.95 28.43
N TYR A 22 -14.92 -19.44 29.01
CA TYR A 22 -13.60 -18.83 28.87
C TYR A 22 -13.05 -18.98 27.43
N ALA A 23 -13.17 -20.16 26.84
CA ALA A 23 -12.75 -20.42 25.47
C ALA A 23 -13.52 -19.54 24.45
N ILE A 24 -14.82 -19.33 24.65
CA ILE A 24 -15.64 -18.46 23.79
C ILE A 24 -15.19 -17.00 23.92
N ALA A 25 -14.91 -16.53 25.15
CA ALA A 25 -14.42 -15.18 25.40
C ALA A 25 -13.03 -14.94 24.76
N GLU A 26 -12.15 -15.92 24.78
CA GLU A 26 -10.83 -15.86 24.15
C GLU A 26 -10.97 -15.79 22.62
N PHE A 27 -11.82 -16.60 22.01
CA PHE A 27 -12.12 -16.54 20.58
C PHE A 27 -12.73 -15.19 20.16
N ALA A 28 -13.57 -14.60 20.97
CA ALA A 28 -14.19 -13.30 20.70
C ALA A 28 -13.15 -12.15 20.62
N LEU A 29 -12.00 -12.28 21.30
CA LEU A 29 -10.90 -11.32 21.23
C LEU A 29 -9.94 -11.60 20.07
N VAL A 30 -9.72 -12.86 19.75
CA VAL A 30 -8.77 -13.29 18.70
C VAL A 30 -9.30 -12.96 17.30
N ILE A 31 -10.60 -13.17 17.05
CA ILE A 31 -11.19 -12.94 15.72
C ILE A 31 -11.04 -11.48 15.25
N PRO A 32 -11.39 -10.45 16.05
CA PRO A 32 -11.17 -9.06 15.63
C PRO A 32 -9.69 -8.74 15.38
N ALA A 33 -8.78 -9.24 16.21
CA ALA A 33 -7.36 -9.04 16.04
C ALA A 33 -6.86 -9.66 14.72
N LEU A 34 -7.30 -10.87 14.40
CA LEU A 34 -6.97 -11.53 13.14
C LEU A 34 -7.49 -10.75 11.93
N LEU A 35 -8.71 -10.26 11.99
CA LEU A 35 -9.30 -9.45 10.92
C LEU A 35 -8.49 -8.16 10.66
N ILE A 36 -8.01 -7.51 11.72
CA ILE A 36 -7.15 -6.33 11.61
C ILE A 36 -5.84 -6.68 10.90
N VAL A 37 -5.19 -7.78 11.28
CA VAL A 37 -3.95 -8.24 10.65
C VAL A 37 -4.15 -8.54 9.16
N VAL A 38 -5.24 -9.22 8.80
CA VAL A 38 -5.58 -9.50 7.41
C VAL A 38 -5.83 -8.20 6.63
N ALA A 39 -6.61 -7.28 7.19
CA ALA A 39 -6.89 -6.00 6.55
C ALA A 39 -5.61 -5.17 6.32
N MET A 40 -4.69 -5.14 7.29
CA MET A 40 -3.38 -4.50 7.15
C MET A 40 -2.56 -5.15 6.03
N SER A 41 -2.54 -6.47 5.97
CA SER A 41 -1.78 -7.21 4.95
C SER A 41 -2.28 -6.89 3.54
N VAL A 42 -3.60 -6.85 3.33
CA VAL A 42 -4.20 -6.49 2.04
C VAL A 42 -3.86 -5.03 1.67
N SER A 43 -3.89 -4.12 2.63
CA SER A 43 -3.53 -2.71 2.39
C SER A 43 -2.08 -2.55 1.97
N LEU A 44 -1.14 -3.29 2.58
CA LEU A 44 0.27 -3.26 2.21
C LEU A 44 0.51 -3.78 0.78
N VAL A 45 -0.19 -4.84 0.37
CA VAL A 45 -0.12 -5.34 -1.01
C VAL A 45 -0.58 -4.26 -2.00
N GLY A 46 -1.67 -3.56 -1.70
CA GLY A 46 -2.17 -2.46 -2.53
C GLY A 46 -1.16 -1.33 -2.70
N LEU A 47 -0.44 -0.96 -1.64
CA LEU A 47 0.64 0.04 -1.70
C LEU A 47 1.79 -0.41 -2.59
N THR A 48 2.23 -1.66 -2.44
CA THR A 48 3.32 -2.22 -3.23
C THR A 48 2.98 -2.20 -4.73
N VAL A 49 1.76 -2.57 -5.10
CA VAL A 49 1.30 -2.50 -6.50
C VAL A 49 1.33 -1.06 -7.02
N THR A 50 0.84 -0.10 -6.24
CA THR A 50 0.89 1.32 -6.62
C THR A 50 2.31 1.82 -6.79
N GLN A 51 3.24 1.43 -5.91
CA GLN A 51 4.65 1.80 -6.01
C GLN A 51 5.29 1.27 -7.30
N ILE A 52 5.07 0.00 -7.64
CA ILE A 52 5.57 -0.61 -8.88
C ILE A 52 5.02 0.11 -10.13
N GLN A 53 3.74 0.48 -10.09
CA GLN A 53 3.12 1.24 -11.18
C GLN A 53 3.76 2.62 -11.34
N LEU A 54 4.02 3.33 -10.25
CA LEU A 54 4.69 4.64 -10.26
C LEU A 54 6.12 4.53 -10.79
N GLU A 55 6.89 3.52 -10.37
CA GLU A 55 8.26 3.31 -10.84
C GLU A 55 8.30 3.02 -12.34
N SER A 56 7.39 2.18 -12.82
CA SER A 56 7.27 1.86 -14.24
C SER A 56 6.87 3.09 -15.06
N ALA A 57 5.93 3.89 -14.54
CA ALA A 57 5.48 5.14 -15.17
C ALA A 57 6.60 6.19 -15.15
N ALA A 58 7.35 6.34 -14.05
CA ALA A 58 8.47 7.26 -13.97
C ALA A 58 9.55 6.94 -15.01
N ALA A 59 9.88 5.65 -15.18
CA ALA A 59 10.83 5.21 -16.18
C ALA A 59 10.36 5.51 -17.61
N LEU A 60 9.07 5.34 -17.90
CA LEU A 60 8.48 5.68 -19.19
C LEU A 60 8.45 7.20 -19.42
N GLY A 61 8.01 7.97 -18.43
CA GLY A 61 7.97 9.43 -18.48
C GLY A 61 9.35 10.04 -18.69
N ALA A 62 10.37 9.55 -17.99
CA ALA A 62 11.75 9.99 -18.17
C ALA A 62 12.23 9.78 -19.61
N ARG A 63 11.90 8.65 -20.24
CA ARG A 63 12.26 8.38 -21.65
C ARG A 63 11.55 9.32 -22.63
N ILE A 64 10.29 9.63 -22.40
CA ILE A 64 9.51 10.56 -23.23
C ILE A 64 10.16 11.94 -23.18
N VAL A 65 10.38 12.45 -21.97
CA VAL A 65 10.99 13.78 -21.77
C VAL A 65 12.44 13.83 -22.24
N GLY A 66 13.22 12.74 -22.04
CA GLY A 66 14.60 12.63 -22.49
C GLY A 66 14.77 12.75 -24.01
N ARG A 67 13.74 12.36 -24.79
CA ARG A 67 13.68 12.58 -26.25
C ARG A 67 13.23 13.98 -26.66
N GLY A 68 12.84 14.80 -25.71
CA GLY A 68 12.25 16.12 -25.99
C GLY A 68 10.77 16.06 -26.36
N ASP A 69 10.11 14.92 -26.22
CA ASP A 69 8.71 14.78 -26.52
C ASP A 69 7.84 15.36 -25.38
N PRO A 70 6.70 16.00 -25.70
CA PRO A 70 5.74 16.44 -24.68
C PRO A 70 5.06 15.22 -24.04
N ILE A 71 4.74 15.33 -22.76
CA ILE A 71 4.01 14.28 -22.04
C ILE A 71 2.58 14.18 -22.59
N PRO A 72 2.19 13.03 -23.17
CA PRO A 72 0.86 12.85 -23.72
C PRO A 72 -0.22 12.80 -22.62
N ASP A 73 -1.43 13.25 -22.94
CA ASP A 73 -2.57 13.20 -22.01
C ASP A 73 -2.91 11.74 -21.63
N SER A 74 -2.71 10.78 -22.55
CA SER A 74 -2.88 9.37 -22.27
C SER A 74 -1.97 8.87 -21.15
N PHE A 75 -0.74 9.38 -21.06
CA PHE A 75 0.17 9.08 -19.97
C PHE A 75 -0.32 9.65 -18.65
N ARG A 76 -0.75 10.93 -18.64
CA ARG A 76 -1.31 11.57 -17.44
C ARG A 76 -2.53 10.83 -16.91
N ASN A 77 -3.42 10.40 -17.81
CA ASN A 77 -4.64 9.66 -17.47
C ASN A 77 -4.38 8.22 -17.00
N SER A 78 -3.18 7.68 -17.24
CA SER A 78 -2.78 6.35 -16.76
C SER A 78 -2.20 6.35 -15.34
N LEU A 79 -1.89 7.53 -14.80
CA LEU A 79 -1.36 7.69 -13.46
C LEU A 79 -2.48 7.60 -12.42
N PRO A 80 -2.17 7.19 -11.18
CA PRO A 80 -3.11 7.27 -10.06
C PRO A 80 -3.61 8.70 -9.86
N ASP A 81 -4.87 8.86 -9.43
CA ASP A 81 -5.44 10.15 -9.13
C ASP A 81 -4.60 10.93 -8.11
N GLY A 82 -4.39 12.22 -8.36
CA GLY A 82 -3.62 13.09 -7.49
C GLY A 82 -2.10 12.92 -7.62
N THR A 83 -1.62 12.25 -8.69
CA THR A 83 -0.19 12.15 -8.94
C THR A 83 0.36 13.46 -9.48
N GLU A 84 1.37 14.01 -8.82
CA GLU A 84 2.14 15.17 -9.27
C GLU A 84 3.32 14.72 -10.12
N ILE A 85 3.60 15.45 -11.21
CA ILE A 85 4.71 15.19 -12.11
C ILE A 85 5.72 16.33 -11.97
N ILE A 86 6.94 15.99 -11.55
CA ILE A 86 8.03 16.93 -11.36
C ILE A 86 9.13 16.58 -12.36
N ILE A 87 9.53 17.56 -13.17
CA ILE A 87 10.55 17.42 -14.22
C ILE A 87 11.67 18.39 -13.92
N GLU A 88 12.86 17.89 -13.66
CA GLU A 88 14.04 18.70 -13.37
C GLU A 88 15.14 18.35 -14.38
N PRO A 89 15.36 19.20 -15.38
CA PRO A 89 16.48 19.02 -16.30
C PRO A 89 17.78 19.42 -15.63
N ASP A 90 18.77 18.53 -15.69
CA ASP A 90 20.16 18.80 -15.31
C ASP A 90 20.97 18.96 -16.60
N VAL A 91 21.15 20.20 -17.02
CA VAL A 91 21.80 20.55 -18.27
C VAL A 91 23.30 20.22 -18.26
N GLU A 92 23.95 20.32 -17.08
CA GLU A 92 25.37 20.02 -16.94
C GLU A 92 25.67 18.54 -17.08
N ALA A 93 24.79 17.69 -16.55
CA ALA A 93 24.89 16.24 -16.62
C ALA A 93 24.24 15.64 -17.88
N GLU A 94 23.58 16.47 -18.72
CA GLU A 94 22.80 16.02 -19.88
C GLU A 94 21.74 14.96 -19.53
N VAL A 95 21.10 15.10 -18.38
CA VAL A 95 20.06 14.19 -17.93
C VAL A 95 18.80 14.95 -17.50
N VAL A 96 17.68 14.29 -17.54
CA VAL A 96 16.43 14.76 -16.94
C VAL A 96 16.06 13.85 -15.78
N ASN A 97 15.75 14.44 -14.64
CA ASN A 97 15.15 13.76 -13.51
C ASN A 97 13.63 13.88 -13.65
N PHE A 98 12.96 12.76 -13.64
CA PHE A 98 11.52 12.67 -13.73
C PHE A 98 11.00 12.03 -12.45
N THR A 99 10.23 12.79 -11.67
CA THR A 99 9.70 12.35 -10.38
C THR A 99 8.18 12.34 -10.41
N LEU A 100 7.60 11.28 -9.90
CA LEU A 100 6.16 11.15 -9.67
C LEU A 100 5.91 11.06 -8.17
N GLU A 101 4.99 11.86 -7.68
CA GLU A 101 4.57 11.85 -6.27
C GLU A 101 3.06 11.67 -6.20
N THR A 102 2.61 10.77 -5.34
CA THR A 102 1.19 10.55 -5.07
C THR A 102 0.96 10.23 -3.61
N THR A 103 -0.16 10.71 -3.07
CA THR A 103 -0.56 10.42 -1.69
C THR A 103 -1.68 9.38 -1.72
N LYS A 104 -1.48 8.28 -1.01
CA LYS A 104 -2.50 7.23 -0.82
C LYS A 104 -3.06 7.26 0.59
N ASN A 105 -4.39 7.26 0.68
CA ASN A 105 -5.09 7.09 1.94
C ASN A 105 -5.22 5.59 2.24
N ILE A 106 -4.68 5.16 3.37
CA ILE A 106 -4.88 3.81 3.89
C ILE A 106 -5.95 3.92 4.97
N GLY A 107 -7.16 3.48 4.65
CA GLY A 107 -8.23 3.32 5.62
C GLY A 107 -7.97 2.12 6.51
N LEU A 108 -7.20 2.26 7.57
CA LEU A 108 -7.32 1.33 8.70
C LEU A 108 -8.60 1.70 9.41
N ILE A 109 -9.47 0.73 9.66
CA ILE A 109 -10.87 0.79 10.14
C ILE A 109 -11.21 1.95 11.13
N LEU A 110 -10.24 2.58 11.76
CA LEU A 110 -10.43 3.62 12.77
C LEU A 110 -9.59 4.88 12.60
N VAL A 111 -8.53 4.87 11.75
CA VAL A 111 -7.65 6.02 11.56
C VAL A 111 -7.28 6.14 10.09
N PRO A 112 -7.66 7.23 9.40
CA PRO A 112 -7.15 7.51 8.06
C PRO A 112 -5.66 7.85 8.17
N TYR A 113 -4.82 7.03 7.59
CA TYR A 113 -3.39 7.28 7.47
C TYR A 113 -3.04 7.60 6.02
N GLN A 114 -2.26 8.65 5.82
CA GLN A 114 -1.78 9.05 4.50
C GLN A 114 -0.34 8.61 4.33
N ILE A 115 -0.05 8.00 3.19
CA ILE A 115 1.31 7.63 2.80
C ILE A 115 1.63 8.31 1.48
N ASP A 116 2.75 9.01 1.45
CA ASP A 116 3.30 9.59 0.25
C ASP A 116 4.20 8.56 -0.44
N LEU A 117 3.92 8.31 -1.71
CA LEU A 117 4.66 7.42 -2.57
C LEU A 117 5.39 8.26 -3.60
N THR A 118 6.69 8.04 -3.73
CA THR A 118 7.55 8.75 -4.67
C THR A 118 8.28 7.76 -5.56
N ALA A 119 8.28 8.01 -6.86
CA ALA A 119 9.11 7.28 -7.81
C ALA A 119 9.90 8.26 -8.67
N ASN A 120 11.19 8.01 -8.83
CA ASN A 120 12.02 8.82 -9.69
C ASN A 120 12.74 7.98 -10.73
N ALA A 121 12.95 8.56 -11.91
CA ALA A 121 13.75 7.98 -12.95
C ALA A 121 14.58 9.05 -13.64
N ARG A 122 15.72 8.64 -14.20
CA ARG A 122 16.62 9.51 -14.97
C ARG A 122 16.70 9.02 -16.39
N ALA A 123 16.66 9.94 -17.33
CA ALA A 123 16.97 9.66 -18.72
C ALA A 123 18.00 10.65 -19.24
N ARG A 124 18.81 10.21 -20.19
CA ARG A 124 19.72 11.08 -20.89
C ARG A 124 18.93 11.99 -21.81
N LEU A 125 19.29 13.26 -21.87
CA LEU A 125 18.77 14.19 -22.85
C LEU A 125 19.37 13.83 -24.20
N GLU A 126 18.53 13.50 -25.16
CA GLU A 126 18.98 13.32 -26.54
C GLU A 126 19.28 14.71 -27.11
N PRO A 127 20.45 14.92 -27.77
CA PRO A 127 20.71 16.18 -28.43
C PRO A 127 19.63 16.37 -29.50
N VAL A 128 18.86 17.45 -29.39
CA VAL A 128 17.98 17.87 -30.49
C VAL A 128 18.90 18.27 -31.63
N PHE A 129 19.06 17.38 -32.60
CA PHE A 129 19.64 17.77 -33.84
C PHE A 129 18.69 18.79 -34.47
N GLU A 130 18.97 20.10 -34.31
CA GLU A 130 18.41 21.10 -35.19
C GLU A 130 18.89 20.71 -36.60
N GLU A 131 17.97 20.13 -37.35
CA GLU A 131 18.18 19.90 -38.76
C GLU A 131 18.43 21.26 -39.40
N PHE A 132 19.69 21.60 -39.62
CA PHE A 132 20.05 22.72 -40.46
C PHE A 132 19.59 22.37 -41.88
N GLY A 133 18.36 22.79 -42.17
CA GLY A 133 17.79 22.78 -43.49
C GLY A 133 18.27 23.97 -44.29
#